data_bfe9c2d2e1e4ce0a43288bfbecda5b4b
#
_entry.id   bfe9c2d2e1e4ce0a43288bfbecda5b4b
#
_cell.length_a   1.000
_cell.length_b   1.000
_cell.length_c   1.000
_cell.angle_alpha   90.00
_cell.angle_beta   90.00
_cell.angle_gamma   90.00
#
_symmetry.space_group_name_H-M   'P 1'
#
loop_
_entity.id
_entity.type
_entity.pdbx_description
1 polymer ?
#
loop_
_entity_poly.entity_id
_entity_poly.type
_entity_poly.pdbx_seq_one_letter_code
_entity_poly.pdbx_strand_id
1 'polypeptide(L)'
;MKKFLSLALALTMALTLAACGGKTDTPPADTNDGSTAGQTGGKLVVYSALNEDNTIAIADQFKKDTGIEIEYISLGGGDAVARVQAEMANPKADILVGGSVDLYGSLATAGAFEAYDSPNNDSLDARFNDPNHFWQGWYMGVLSIIINEERFEKELTPKGVKMPETWDDLLDPNYKDVFVWANPTTAGGAYIATACQIFRLGEDAAWDYLKTLDQNVHHYYKGAGDVISPVATGEFIASIAWAHDSFKIQQQGYPLKLIIPKQTA
;
A
#
# COMPACT_ATOMS: atom_id res chain seq x y z
N MET A 1 -13.97 -32.35 -52.63
CA MET A 1 -15.15 -31.46 -52.68
C MET A 1 -15.18 -30.62 -51.38
N LYS A 2 -14.48 -29.56 -51.27
CA LYS A 2 -14.49 -28.53 -50.17
C LYS A 2 -13.52 -27.41 -50.52
N LYS A 3 -13.76 -26.67 -51.56
CA LYS A 3 -13.07 -25.44 -51.96
C LYS A 3 -14.01 -24.65 -52.87
N PHE A 4 -15.04 -23.99 -52.32
CA PHE A 4 -15.85 -22.98 -53.01
C PHE A 4 -16.87 -22.44 -51.99
N LEU A 5 -16.42 -21.69 -50.96
CA LEU A 5 -17.33 -20.86 -50.15
C LEU A 5 -16.55 -19.77 -49.40
N SER A 6 -15.81 -18.92 -50.11
CA SER A 6 -15.12 -17.79 -49.50
C SER A 6 -14.89 -16.65 -50.50
N LEU A 7 -15.90 -16.34 -51.34
CA LEU A 7 -15.76 -15.23 -52.26
C LEU A 7 -17.11 -14.53 -52.54
N ALA A 8 -17.88 -14.18 -51.50
CA ALA A 8 -19.13 -13.44 -51.66
C ALA A 8 -19.50 -12.59 -50.45
N LEU A 9 -18.52 -11.87 -49.82
CA LEU A 9 -18.84 -10.87 -48.79
C LEU A 9 -17.85 -9.68 -48.81
N ALA A 10 -17.52 -9.16 -49.95
CA ALA A 10 -16.64 -8.00 -50.13
C ALA A 10 -17.10 -7.08 -51.27
N LEU A 11 -18.37 -6.73 -51.31
CA LEU A 11 -18.84 -5.72 -52.31
C LEU A 11 -20.18 -5.08 -51.93
N THR A 12 -20.30 -4.45 -50.75
CA THR A 12 -21.41 -3.52 -50.43
C THR A 12 -21.05 -2.57 -49.32
N MET A 13 -20.07 -1.66 -49.53
CA MET A 13 -19.91 -0.45 -48.74
C MET A 13 -19.08 0.60 -49.53
N ALA A 14 -19.64 1.07 -50.58
CA ALA A 14 -19.17 2.29 -51.22
C ALA A 14 -20.38 2.92 -51.91
N LEU A 15 -20.98 3.91 -51.28
CA LEU A 15 -21.76 5.02 -51.90
C LEU A 15 -22.68 5.64 -50.82
N THR A 16 -22.18 6.66 -50.11
CA THR A 16 -22.99 7.83 -49.72
C THR A 16 -22.05 8.94 -49.25
N LEU A 17 -21.53 9.66 -50.23
CA LEU A 17 -20.93 10.97 -50.04
C LEU A 17 -21.48 11.88 -51.17
N ALA A 18 -22.46 12.68 -50.85
CA ALA A 18 -22.70 13.95 -51.53
C ALA A 18 -23.90 14.70 -50.92
N ALA A 19 -23.72 16.00 -50.77
CA ALA A 19 -24.69 17.09 -50.53
C ALA A 19 -24.94 17.41 -49.03
N CYS A 20 -24.52 18.56 -48.47
CA CYS A 20 -24.89 19.93 -48.93
C CYS A 20 -23.94 20.94 -48.30
N GLY A 21 -23.54 21.93 -49.10
CA GLY A 21 -22.90 23.15 -48.65
C GLY A 21 -23.92 24.17 -48.15
N GLY A 22 -23.46 25.09 -47.29
CA GLY A 22 -24.30 26.20 -46.78
C GLY A 22 -23.60 27.05 -45.74
N LYS A 23 -22.99 28.15 -46.18
CA LYS A 23 -22.80 29.48 -45.57
C LYS A 23 -22.10 29.62 -44.22
N THR A 24 -20.96 30.27 -44.27
CA THR A 24 -20.27 31.04 -43.26
C THR A 24 -21.15 32.17 -42.71
N ASP A 25 -21.34 32.17 -41.37
CA ASP A 25 -21.59 33.36 -40.59
C ASP A 25 -20.80 33.29 -39.31
N THR A 26 -19.89 34.23 -39.13
CA THR A 26 -19.04 34.42 -37.93
C THR A 26 -19.83 35.26 -36.94
N PRO A 27 -20.03 34.80 -35.68
CA PRO A 27 -20.45 35.70 -34.60
C PRO A 27 -19.23 36.16 -33.77
N PRO A 28 -19.37 37.27 -33.02
CA PRO A 28 -18.26 38.01 -32.45
C PRO A 28 -17.69 37.40 -31.19
N ALA A 29 -16.44 37.76 -30.91
CA ALA A 29 -15.69 37.40 -29.71
C ALA A 29 -16.39 37.91 -28.46
N ASP A 30 -16.82 37.00 -27.58
CA ASP A 30 -17.21 37.30 -26.23
C ASP A 30 -16.06 36.94 -25.28
N THR A 31 -15.78 37.91 -24.42
CA THR A 31 -14.74 37.92 -23.41
C THR A 31 -15.02 36.85 -22.35
N ASN A 32 -14.07 35.96 -22.21
CA ASN A 32 -14.14 34.85 -21.30
C ASN A 32 -13.90 35.29 -19.83
N ASP A 33 -14.95 35.22 -19.06
CA ASP A 33 -14.88 35.26 -17.60
C ASP A 33 -14.48 33.85 -17.10
N GLY A 34 -13.35 33.80 -16.42
CA GLY A 34 -12.75 32.53 -15.98
C GLY A 34 -13.57 31.83 -14.89
N SER A 35 -14.47 30.96 -15.30
CA SER A 35 -15.08 29.96 -14.42
C SER A 35 -14.50 28.59 -14.81
N THR A 36 -13.65 28.04 -13.98
CA THR A 36 -13.23 26.66 -14.03
C THR A 36 -14.45 25.75 -13.84
N ALA A 37 -15.11 25.44 -14.96
CA ALA A 37 -16.11 24.38 -14.97
C ALA A 37 -15.39 23.05 -14.66
N GLY A 38 -15.65 22.49 -13.47
CA GLY A 38 -15.17 21.20 -13.06
C GLY A 38 -15.45 20.15 -14.14
N GLN A 39 -14.43 19.45 -14.54
CA GLN A 39 -14.52 18.28 -15.40
C GLN A 39 -15.35 17.22 -14.66
N THR A 40 -16.63 17.11 -15.03
CA THR A 40 -17.52 16.07 -14.49
C THR A 40 -17.27 14.79 -15.25
N GLY A 41 -16.71 13.78 -14.56
CA GLY A 41 -16.68 12.40 -15.01
C GLY A 41 -15.37 11.96 -15.65
N GLY A 42 -14.36 11.73 -14.82
CA GLY A 42 -13.18 10.93 -15.14
C GLY A 42 -13.16 9.66 -14.29
N LYS A 43 -12.23 8.75 -14.60
CA LYS A 43 -11.93 7.56 -13.82
C LYS A 43 -10.43 7.50 -13.58
N LEU A 44 -10.01 7.23 -12.36
CA LEU A 44 -8.63 6.96 -12.00
C LEU A 44 -8.47 5.49 -11.64
N VAL A 45 -7.41 4.86 -12.13
CA VAL A 45 -7.00 3.52 -11.74
C VAL A 45 -5.88 3.63 -10.70
N VAL A 46 -6.10 3.07 -9.53
CA VAL A 46 -5.20 3.20 -8.38
C VAL A 46 -4.72 1.82 -7.93
N TYR A 47 -3.39 1.64 -7.83
CA TYR A 47 -2.83 0.52 -7.09
C TYR A 47 -2.66 0.94 -5.64
N SER A 48 -3.30 0.20 -4.73
CA SER A 48 -3.31 0.55 -3.30
C SER A 48 -2.59 -0.51 -2.47
N ALA A 49 -1.56 -0.07 -1.75
CA ALA A 49 -0.90 -0.85 -0.71
C ALA A 49 -1.38 -0.47 0.71
N LEU A 50 -2.52 0.20 0.79
CA LEU A 50 -3.22 0.49 2.05
C LEU A 50 -4.15 -0.67 2.43
N ASN A 51 -4.61 -0.66 3.68
CA ASN A 51 -5.73 -1.50 4.08
C ASN A 51 -6.98 -1.15 3.29
N GLU A 52 -7.80 -2.14 2.98
CA GLU A 52 -8.96 -1.99 2.10
C GLU A 52 -9.95 -0.93 2.61
N ASP A 53 -10.27 -0.92 3.90
CA ASP A 53 -11.16 0.08 4.50
C ASP A 53 -10.67 1.52 4.28
N ASN A 54 -9.36 1.76 4.38
CA ASN A 54 -8.77 3.06 4.14
C ASN A 54 -8.87 3.43 2.65
N THR A 55 -8.64 2.46 1.76
CA THR A 55 -8.76 2.66 0.31
C THR A 55 -10.18 3.04 -0.09
N ILE A 56 -11.18 2.32 0.45
CA ILE A 56 -12.61 2.61 0.23
C ILE A 56 -12.96 4.02 0.72
N ALA A 57 -12.57 4.35 1.95
CA ALA A 57 -12.87 5.65 2.53
C ALA A 57 -12.29 6.82 1.73
N ILE A 58 -11.07 6.66 1.21
CA ILE A 58 -10.41 7.66 0.36
C ILE A 58 -11.11 7.76 -0.99
N ALA A 59 -11.42 6.63 -1.64
CA ALA A 59 -12.09 6.59 -2.93
C ALA A 59 -13.48 7.25 -2.86
N ASP A 60 -14.25 6.95 -1.82
CA ASP A 60 -15.58 7.52 -1.60
C ASP A 60 -15.53 9.03 -1.34
N GLN A 61 -14.56 9.49 -0.53
CA GLN A 61 -14.41 10.92 -0.25
C GLN A 61 -13.93 11.67 -1.50
N PHE A 62 -12.95 11.12 -2.22
CA PHE A 62 -12.45 11.72 -3.48
C PHE A 62 -13.56 11.85 -4.52
N LYS A 63 -14.39 10.81 -4.69
CA LYS A 63 -15.55 10.84 -5.59
C LYS A 63 -16.56 11.92 -5.19
N LYS A 64 -16.79 12.09 -3.88
CA LYS A 64 -17.66 13.15 -3.35
C LYS A 64 -17.16 14.55 -3.66
N ASP A 65 -15.84 14.75 -3.50
CA ASP A 65 -15.22 16.08 -3.59
C ASP A 65 -14.98 16.50 -5.05
N THR A 66 -14.73 15.53 -5.94
CA THR A 66 -14.30 15.80 -7.32
C THR A 66 -15.26 15.32 -8.40
N GLY A 67 -16.16 14.39 -8.08
CA GLY A 67 -17.00 13.69 -9.05
C GLY A 67 -16.25 12.62 -9.86
N ILE A 68 -14.94 12.41 -9.62
CA ILE A 68 -14.11 11.43 -10.31
C ILE A 68 -14.18 10.09 -9.58
N GLU A 69 -14.37 9.00 -10.32
CA GLU A 69 -14.40 7.65 -9.78
C GLU A 69 -12.99 7.06 -9.64
N ILE A 70 -12.71 6.43 -8.50
CA ILE A 70 -11.49 5.63 -8.31
C ILE A 70 -11.84 4.15 -8.49
N GLU A 71 -11.19 3.50 -9.45
CA GLU A 71 -11.09 2.04 -9.54
C GLU A 71 -9.76 1.63 -8.92
N TYR A 72 -9.79 0.78 -7.89
CA TYR A 72 -8.57 0.39 -7.21
C TYR A 72 -8.32 -1.12 -7.24
N ILE A 73 -7.04 -1.48 -7.16
CA ILE A 73 -6.60 -2.85 -6.95
C ILE A 73 -5.73 -2.86 -5.69
N SER A 74 -6.19 -3.61 -4.66
CA SER A 74 -5.44 -3.79 -3.42
C SER A 74 -4.30 -4.78 -3.62
N LEU A 75 -3.09 -4.37 -3.23
CA LEU A 75 -1.85 -5.13 -3.41
C LEU A 75 -0.98 -4.98 -2.15
N GLY A 76 -0.20 -6.00 -1.81
CA GLY A 76 0.92 -5.81 -0.89
C GLY A 76 1.99 -4.91 -1.50
N GLY A 77 2.79 -4.20 -0.68
CA GLY A 77 3.80 -3.27 -1.19
C GLY A 77 4.78 -3.91 -2.18
N GLY A 78 5.28 -5.11 -1.90
CA GLY A 78 6.15 -5.85 -2.82
C GLY A 78 5.46 -6.28 -4.12
N ASP A 79 4.21 -6.73 -4.03
CA ASP A 79 3.40 -7.09 -5.20
C ASP A 79 3.11 -5.85 -6.08
N ALA A 80 2.87 -4.69 -5.45
CA ALA A 80 2.65 -3.42 -6.16
C ALA A 80 3.89 -3.00 -6.96
N VAL A 81 5.08 -3.07 -6.35
CA VAL A 81 6.34 -2.79 -7.04
C VAL A 81 6.55 -3.72 -8.22
N ALA A 82 6.41 -5.04 -8.02
CA ALA A 82 6.58 -6.02 -9.08
C ALA A 82 5.61 -5.79 -10.25
N ARG A 83 4.38 -5.43 -9.94
CA ARG A 83 3.36 -5.15 -10.94
C ARG A 83 3.65 -3.87 -11.72
N VAL A 84 3.97 -2.77 -11.04
CA VAL A 84 4.34 -1.51 -11.70
C VAL A 84 5.54 -1.74 -12.63
N GLN A 85 6.57 -2.44 -12.17
CA GLN A 85 7.74 -2.78 -13.00
C GLN A 85 7.38 -3.60 -14.24
N ALA A 86 6.51 -4.59 -14.10
CA ALA A 86 6.06 -5.43 -15.22
C ALA A 86 5.23 -4.65 -16.26
N GLU A 87 4.55 -3.59 -15.82
CA GLU A 87 3.66 -2.79 -16.65
C GLU A 87 4.30 -1.49 -17.17
N MET A 88 5.57 -1.20 -16.88
CA MET A 88 6.24 0.06 -17.27
C MET A 88 6.15 0.39 -18.76
N ALA A 89 6.19 -0.61 -19.65
CA ALA A 89 6.06 -0.40 -21.10
C ALA A 89 4.61 -0.05 -21.53
N ASN A 90 3.62 -0.34 -20.69
CA ASN A 90 2.20 -0.06 -20.95
C ASN A 90 1.47 0.05 -19.59
N PRO A 91 1.63 1.18 -18.90
CA PRO A 91 1.06 1.40 -17.57
C PRO A 91 -0.45 1.19 -17.54
N LYS A 92 -0.95 0.61 -16.45
CA LYS A 92 -2.38 0.32 -16.25
C LYS A 92 -2.98 1.11 -15.10
N ALA A 93 -2.16 1.64 -14.21
CA ALA A 93 -2.58 2.49 -13.13
C ALA A 93 -2.07 3.91 -13.32
N ASP A 94 -2.86 4.86 -12.87
CA ASP A 94 -2.53 6.27 -12.85
C ASP A 94 -1.77 6.65 -11.58
N ILE A 95 -2.07 5.98 -10.46
CA ILE A 95 -1.51 6.31 -9.14
C ILE A 95 -1.17 5.03 -8.39
N LEU A 96 -0.03 5.04 -7.68
CA LEU A 96 0.32 4.09 -6.63
C LEU A 96 0.20 4.79 -5.28
N VAL A 97 -0.57 4.23 -4.33
CA VAL A 97 -0.79 4.79 -3.00
C VAL A 97 -0.46 3.80 -1.89
N GLY A 98 0.12 4.28 -0.80
CA GLY A 98 0.56 3.43 0.32
C GLY A 98 1.92 2.76 0.07
N GLY A 99 2.35 1.89 0.96
CA GLY A 99 3.70 1.33 0.93
C GLY A 99 4.71 2.20 1.65
N SER A 100 5.99 2.05 1.32
CA SER A 100 7.11 2.73 1.96
C SER A 100 7.96 3.51 0.96
N VAL A 101 8.62 4.55 1.46
CA VAL A 101 9.43 5.50 0.69
C VAL A 101 10.51 4.83 -0.17
N ASP A 102 11.17 3.79 0.33
CA ASP A 102 12.21 3.06 -0.40
C ASP A 102 11.66 2.29 -1.61
N LEU A 103 10.42 1.79 -1.53
CA LEU A 103 9.74 1.18 -2.68
C LEU A 103 9.52 2.23 -3.79
N TYR A 104 9.07 3.44 -3.42
CA TYR A 104 8.89 4.55 -4.36
C TYR A 104 10.22 5.03 -4.94
N GLY A 105 11.26 5.15 -4.12
CA GLY A 105 12.60 5.51 -4.58
C GLY A 105 13.15 4.55 -5.64
N SER A 106 12.94 3.25 -5.47
CA SER A 106 13.34 2.24 -6.43
C SER A 106 12.57 2.35 -7.76
N LEU A 107 11.27 2.59 -7.71
CA LEU A 107 10.42 2.78 -8.88
C LEU A 107 10.73 4.09 -9.61
N ALA A 108 10.98 5.18 -8.87
CA ALA A 108 11.40 6.46 -9.43
C ALA A 108 12.74 6.32 -10.18
N THR A 109 13.73 5.65 -9.57
CA THR A 109 15.02 5.36 -10.21
C THR A 109 14.88 4.52 -11.47
N ALA A 110 13.93 3.59 -11.50
CA ALA A 110 13.63 2.77 -12.67
C ALA A 110 12.86 3.53 -13.77
N GLY A 111 12.41 4.76 -13.52
CA GLY A 111 11.64 5.58 -14.47
C GLY A 111 10.15 5.17 -14.56
N ALA A 112 9.60 4.60 -13.49
CA ALA A 112 8.22 4.15 -13.45
C ALA A 112 7.22 5.29 -13.17
N PHE A 113 7.69 6.44 -12.67
CA PHE A 113 6.86 7.57 -12.30
C PHE A 113 7.11 8.79 -13.17
N GLU A 114 6.08 9.55 -13.41
CA GLU A 114 6.14 10.91 -13.95
C GLU A 114 6.26 11.90 -12.78
N ALA A 115 7.08 12.94 -12.95
CA ALA A 115 7.23 13.97 -11.93
C ALA A 115 5.98 14.86 -11.87
N TYR A 116 5.47 15.09 -10.66
CA TYR A 116 4.33 15.98 -10.43
C TYR A 116 4.58 16.90 -9.25
N ASP A 117 4.69 18.20 -9.53
CA ASP A 117 4.82 19.22 -8.49
C ASP A 117 3.43 19.52 -7.87
N SER A 118 3.13 18.81 -6.79
CA SER A 118 1.86 18.97 -6.10
C SER A 118 1.76 20.34 -5.42
N PRO A 119 0.63 21.06 -5.55
CA PRO A 119 0.42 22.31 -4.83
C PRO A 119 0.46 22.17 -3.29
N ASN A 120 0.45 20.93 -2.79
CA ASN A 120 0.52 20.62 -1.37
C ASN A 120 1.94 20.26 -0.89
N ASN A 121 2.96 20.28 -1.77
CA ASN A 121 4.33 19.91 -1.41
C ASN A 121 4.86 20.74 -0.23
N ASP A 122 4.57 22.04 -0.19
CA ASP A 122 5.02 22.93 0.89
C ASP A 122 4.29 22.71 2.23
N SER A 123 3.23 21.90 2.25
CA SER A 123 2.49 21.58 3.49
C SER A 123 3.16 20.52 4.35
N LEU A 124 4.17 19.82 3.81
CA LEU A 124 4.91 18.75 4.47
C LEU A 124 6.39 19.13 4.66
N ASP A 125 7.00 18.57 5.69
CA ASP A 125 8.46 18.68 5.85
C ASP A 125 9.15 18.04 4.62
N ALA A 126 10.17 18.73 4.09
CA ALA A 126 10.90 18.29 2.89
C ALA A 126 11.47 16.87 2.99
N ARG A 127 11.69 16.35 4.22
CA ARG A 127 12.13 14.96 4.45
C ARG A 127 11.13 13.92 3.97
N PHE A 128 9.86 14.30 3.81
CA PHE A 128 8.77 13.40 3.42
C PHE A 128 8.37 13.53 1.96
N ASN A 129 9.14 14.27 1.17
CA ASN A 129 8.90 14.46 -0.26
C ASN A 129 10.15 14.10 -1.07
N ASP A 130 9.94 13.60 -2.27
CA ASP A 130 11.03 13.44 -3.23
C ASP A 130 11.44 14.80 -3.81
N PRO A 131 12.72 15.18 -3.78
CA PRO A 131 13.19 16.45 -4.34
C PRO A 131 12.98 16.56 -5.87
N ASN A 132 12.75 15.45 -6.56
CA ASN A 132 12.45 15.39 -7.99
C ASN A 132 10.94 15.24 -8.27
N HIS A 133 10.09 15.30 -7.25
CA HIS A 133 8.63 15.25 -7.35
C HIS A 133 8.03 13.95 -7.94
N PHE A 134 8.73 12.82 -7.87
CA PHE A 134 8.22 11.53 -8.32
C PHE A 134 7.26 10.90 -7.31
N TRP A 135 7.36 11.25 -6.03
CA TRP A 135 6.46 10.80 -4.96
C TRP A 135 6.35 11.84 -3.85
N GLN A 136 5.27 11.76 -3.09
CA GLN A 136 5.00 12.60 -1.94
C GLN A 136 4.56 11.75 -0.75
N GLY A 137 5.12 12.00 0.43
CA GLY A 137 4.65 11.41 1.68
C GLY A 137 3.31 12.01 2.10
N TRP A 138 2.48 11.25 2.80
CA TRP A 138 1.20 11.71 3.30
C TRP A 138 0.80 11.16 4.66
N TYR A 139 1.48 10.10 5.12
CA TYR A 139 1.36 9.59 6.49
C TYR A 139 2.65 8.92 6.93
N MET A 140 2.79 8.74 8.25
CA MET A 140 3.89 8.03 8.87
C MET A 140 3.34 6.94 9.78
N GLY A 141 3.85 5.73 9.63
CA GLY A 141 3.51 4.58 10.47
C GLY A 141 4.52 4.38 11.59
N VAL A 142 4.05 3.88 12.72
CA VAL A 142 4.89 3.40 13.83
C VAL A 142 4.72 1.90 13.96
N LEU A 143 5.83 1.16 13.97
CA LEU A 143 5.83 -0.27 14.24
C LEU A 143 5.69 -0.51 15.75
N SER A 144 4.94 -1.55 16.11
CA SER A 144 4.75 -2.00 17.48
C SER A 144 4.90 -3.52 17.59
N ILE A 145 5.25 -3.98 18.76
CA ILE A 145 4.97 -5.35 19.16
C ILE A 145 3.52 -5.38 19.63
N ILE A 146 2.76 -6.34 19.16
CA ILE A 146 1.39 -6.59 19.60
C ILE A 146 1.33 -7.91 20.36
N ILE A 147 0.60 -7.91 21.48
CA ILE A 147 0.48 -9.06 22.39
C ILE A 147 -0.99 -9.29 22.72
N ASN A 148 -1.46 -10.53 22.62
CA ASN A 148 -2.69 -10.93 23.28
C ASN A 148 -2.39 -11.06 24.79
N GLU A 149 -2.87 -10.08 25.58
CA GLU A 149 -2.50 -9.93 26.99
C GLU A 149 -3.02 -11.12 27.82
N GLU A 150 -4.24 -11.56 27.57
CA GLU A 150 -4.85 -12.70 28.30
C GLU A 150 -4.07 -14.00 28.11
N ARG A 151 -3.71 -14.33 26.86
CA ARG A 151 -2.92 -15.53 26.58
C ARG A 151 -1.49 -15.40 27.09
N PHE A 152 -0.89 -14.22 26.99
CA PHE A 152 0.45 -13.97 27.50
C PHE A 152 0.51 -14.22 29.01
N GLU A 153 -0.42 -13.65 29.77
CA GLU A 153 -0.49 -13.85 31.22
C GLU A 153 -0.72 -15.31 31.62
N LYS A 154 -1.55 -16.01 30.86
CA LYS A 154 -1.89 -17.40 31.09
C LYS A 154 -0.76 -18.39 30.72
N GLU A 155 -0.03 -18.14 29.65
CA GLU A 155 0.85 -19.16 29.04
C GLU A 155 2.34 -18.83 29.13
N LEU A 156 2.72 -17.54 29.09
CA LEU A 156 4.13 -17.12 29.09
C LEU A 156 4.59 -16.61 30.46
N THR A 157 3.76 -15.87 31.18
CA THR A 157 4.08 -15.36 32.51
C THR A 157 4.44 -16.50 33.51
N PRO A 158 3.73 -17.65 33.53
CA PRO A 158 4.11 -18.77 34.39
C PRO A 158 5.46 -19.43 34.08
N LYS A 159 5.94 -19.23 32.81
CA LYS A 159 7.26 -19.68 32.38
C LYS A 159 8.38 -18.69 32.72
N GLY A 160 8.04 -17.56 33.35
CA GLY A 160 8.98 -16.50 33.71
C GLY A 160 9.26 -15.49 32.60
N VAL A 161 8.54 -15.57 31.46
CA VAL A 161 8.66 -14.61 30.36
C VAL A 161 8.06 -13.28 30.81
N LYS A 162 8.80 -12.19 30.60
CA LYS A 162 8.32 -10.83 30.88
C LYS A 162 7.66 -10.23 29.65
N MET A 163 6.71 -9.32 29.88
CA MET A 163 6.13 -8.53 28.80
C MET A 163 7.27 -7.83 28.04
N PRO A 164 7.32 -7.94 26.68
CA PRO A 164 8.42 -7.40 25.92
C PRO A 164 8.46 -5.87 26.01
N GLU A 165 9.65 -5.30 26.10
CA GLU A 165 9.89 -3.85 26.08
C GLU A 165 10.82 -3.45 24.94
N THR A 166 11.51 -4.41 24.36
CA THR A 166 12.50 -4.25 23.30
C THR A 166 12.25 -5.25 22.18
N TRP A 167 12.86 -5.01 21.01
CA TRP A 167 12.84 -5.98 19.92
C TRP A 167 13.52 -7.29 20.30
N ASP A 168 14.59 -7.21 21.12
CA ASP A 168 15.39 -8.38 21.51
C ASP A 168 14.61 -9.33 22.40
N ASP A 169 13.58 -8.85 23.12
CA ASP A 169 12.73 -9.69 23.95
C ASP A 169 11.92 -10.71 23.14
N LEU A 170 11.70 -10.45 21.85
CA LEU A 170 11.04 -11.39 20.94
C LEU A 170 11.91 -12.59 20.56
N LEU A 171 13.21 -12.56 20.89
CA LEU A 171 14.13 -13.68 20.69
C LEU A 171 13.99 -14.78 21.74
N ASP A 172 13.22 -14.55 22.82
CA ASP A 172 12.95 -15.58 23.84
C ASP A 172 12.32 -16.81 23.16
N PRO A 173 12.91 -18.02 23.32
CA PRO A 173 12.42 -19.24 22.69
C PRO A 173 11.01 -19.66 23.14
N ASN A 174 10.47 -19.08 24.21
CA ASN A 174 9.09 -19.30 24.62
C ASN A 174 8.07 -18.66 23.67
N TYR A 175 8.49 -17.77 22.76
CA TYR A 175 7.63 -17.27 21.67
C TYR A 175 7.47 -18.26 20.53
N LYS A 176 8.27 -19.32 20.48
CA LYS A 176 8.15 -20.35 19.45
C LYS A 176 6.72 -20.90 19.40
N ASP A 177 6.20 -21.03 18.20
CA ASP A 177 4.86 -21.51 17.87
C ASP A 177 3.69 -20.62 18.35
N VAL A 178 3.97 -19.50 19.01
CA VAL A 178 2.96 -18.51 19.45
C VAL A 178 3.20 -17.10 18.91
N PHE A 179 4.28 -16.92 18.15
CA PHE A 179 4.62 -15.71 17.43
C PHE A 179 4.34 -15.90 15.93
N VAL A 180 3.67 -14.96 15.30
CA VAL A 180 3.45 -14.91 13.85
C VAL A 180 4.00 -13.61 13.30
N TRP A 181 4.31 -13.60 12.01
CA TRP A 181 4.79 -12.39 11.37
C TRP A 181 4.28 -12.29 9.93
N ALA A 182 4.33 -11.10 9.36
CA ALA A 182 4.08 -10.93 7.93
C ALA A 182 5.37 -11.20 7.14
N ASN A 183 5.21 -11.65 5.90
CA ASN A 183 6.35 -11.96 5.03
C ASN A 183 7.01 -10.67 4.52
N PRO A 184 8.30 -10.43 4.80
CA PRO A 184 9.00 -9.21 4.39
C PRO A 184 9.07 -8.99 2.87
N THR A 185 8.91 -10.05 2.07
CA THR A 185 8.94 -9.92 0.60
C THR A 185 7.63 -9.44 0.00
N THR A 186 6.51 -9.57 0.73
CA THR A 186 5.17 -9.21 0.24
C THR A 186 4.51 -8.09 1.04
N ALA A 187 4.88 -7.96 2.31
CA ALA A 187 4.28 -7.02 3.26
C ALA A 187 5.22 -5.85 3.58
N GLY A 188 4.85 -4.64 3.21
CA GLY A 188 5.65 -3.44 3.44
C GLY A 188 5.99 -3.21 4.93
N GLY A 189 5.04 -3.48 5.85
CA GLY A 189 5.30 -3.36 7.30
C GLY A 189 6.39 -4.31 7.80
N ALA A 190 6.40 -5.55 7.33
CA ALA A 190 7.44 -6.51 7.69
C ALA A 190 8.80 -6.18 7.04
N TYR A 191 8.77 -5.67 5.80
CA TYR A 191 9.97 -5.14 5.14
C TYR A 191 10.59 -3.99 5.96
N ILE A 192 9.79 -3.01 6.38
CA ILE A 192 10.26 -1.90 7.22
C ILE A 192 10.77 -2.41 8.58
N ALA A 193 10.10 -3.38 9.21
CA ALA A 193 10.58 -3.97 10.45
C ALA A 193 11.95 -4.66 10.28
N THR A 194 12.18 -5.32 9.14
CA THR A 194 13.47 -5.88 8.77
C THR A 194 14.52 -4.78 8.59
N ALA A 195 14.21 -3.74 7.84
CA ALA A 195 15.11 -2.60 7.63
C ALA A 195 15.45 -1.90 8.95
N CYS A 196 14.48 -1.74 9.86
CA CYS A 196 14.73 -1.19 11.20
C CYS A 196 15.80 -1.98 11.96
N GLN A 197 15.82 -3.32 11.85
CA GLN A 197 16.86 -4.10 12.51
C GLN A 197 18.24 -3.87 11.86
N ILE A 198 18.30 -3.70 10.55
CA ILE A 198 19.55 -3.39 9.85
C ILE A 198 20.09 -2.02 10.28
N PHE A 199 19.22 -1.01 10.35
CA PHE A 199 19.61 0.32 10.84
C PHE A 199 20.04 0.31 12.32
N ARG A 200 19.37 -0.49 13.16
CA ARG A 200 19.64 -0.59 14.59
C ARG A 200 20.94 -1.32 14.90
N LEU A 201 21.23 -2.41 14.22
CA LEU A 201 22.29 -3.38 14.58
C LEU A 201 23.47 -3.35 13.60
N GLY A 202 23.31 -2.80 12.40
CA GLY A 202 24.19 -3.07 11.27
C GLY A 202 23.84 -4.38 10.59
N GLU A 203 24.29 -4.56 9.34
CA GLU A 203 23.81 -5.63 8.45
C GLU A 203 24.05 -7.03 9.03
N ASP A 204 25.28 -7.36 9.41
CA ASP A 204 25.61 -8.71 9.88
C ASP A 204 24.84 -9.11 11.13
N ALA A 205 24.85 -8.24 12.15
CA ALA A 205 24.15 -8.51 13.43
C ALA A 205 22.64 -8.53 13.25
N ALA A 206 22.08 -7.74 12.32
CA ALA A 206 20.66 -7.77 12.00
C ALA A 206 20.25 -9.11 11.39
N TRP A 207 21.06 -9.66 10.49
CA TRP A 207 20.76 -10.98 9.93
C TRP A 207 20.82 -12.09 10.97
N ASP A 208 21.72 -12.00 11.95
CA ASP A 208 21.77 -12.98 13.05
C ASP A 208 20.55 -12.84 13.97
N TYR A 209 20.13 -11.61 14.26
CA TYR A 209 18.87 -11.31 14.96
C TYR A 209 17.66 -11.92 14.22
N LEU A 210 17.54 -11.64 12.92
CA LEU A 210 16.42 -12.09 12.10
C LEU A 210 16.36 -13.62 11.96
N LYS A 211 17.51 -14.29 11.82
CA LYS A 211 17.59 -15.75 11.82
C LYS A 211 17.13 -16.36 13.17
N THR A 212 17.44 -15.67 14.27
CA THR A 212 17.01 -16.12 15.59
C THR A 212 15.50 -15.89 15.78
N LEU A 213 14.99 -14.73 15.36
CA LEU A 213 13.56 -14.42 15.37
C LEU A 213 12.75 -15.40 14.52
N ASP A 214 13.28 -15.78 13.35
CA ASP A 214 12.65 -16.74 12.43
C ASP A 214 12.35 -18.09 13.08
N GLN A 215 13.17 -18.51 14.04
CA GLN A 215 12.96 -19.77 14.77
C GLN A 215 11.72 -19.73 15.67
N ASN A 216 11.25 -18.53 16.03
CA ASN A 216 10.05 -18.32 16.82
C ASN A 216 8.79 -18.15 15.94
N VAL A 217 8.95 -17.85 14.64
CA VAL A 217 7.82 -17.61 13.75
C VAL A 217 7.10 -18.91 13.42
N HIS A 218 5.84 -19.02 13.85
CA HIS A 218 4.98 -20.15 13.52
C HIS A 218 4.50 -20.09 12.07
N HIS A 219 4.10 -18.91 11.60
CA HIS A 219 3.53 -18.72 10.26
C HIS A 219 3.82 -17.32 9.73
N TYR A 220 4.06 -17.22 8.41
CA TYR A 220 4.21 -15.95 7.69
C TYR A 220 2.94 -15.62 6.91
N TYR A 221 2.29 -14.52 7.29
CA TYR A 221 1.14 -13.97 6.58
C TYR A 221 1.57 -13.15 5.37
N LYS A 222 0.69 -13.04 4.36
CA LYS A 222 0.99 -12.30 3.13
C LYS A 222 0.96 -10.78 3.35
N GLY A 223 -0.01 -10.27 4.10
CA GLY A 223 -0.23 -8.84 4.34
C GLY A 223 0.21 -8.40 5.74
N ALA A 224 0.62 -7.14 5.87
CA ALA A 224 1.08 -6.58 7.15
C ALA A 224 -0.05 -6.48 8.20
N GLY A 225 -1.30 -6.32 7.77
CA GLY A 225 -2.48 -6.27 8.66
C GLY A 225 -3.01 -7.64 9.05
N ASP A 226 -2.69 -8.68 8.29
CA ASP A 226 -3.25 -10.01 8.46
C ASP A 226 -2.88 -10.68 9.79
N VAL A 227 -1.80 -10.24 10.43
CA VAL A 227 -1.32 -10.74 11.72
C VAL A 227 -2.13 -10.23 12.92
N ILE A 228 -2.88 -9.12 12.76
CA ILE A 228 -3.52 -8.44 13.89
C ILE A 228 -4.69 -9.25 14.43
N SER A 229 -5.59 -9.70 13.56
CA SER A 229 -6.77 -10.47 13.96
C SER A 229 -6.44 -11.78 14.67
N PRO A 230 -5.52 -12.63 14.18
CA PRO A 230 -5.12 -13.85 14.86
C PRO A 230 -4.54 -13.61 16.27
N VAL A 231 -3.77 -12.51 16.47
CA VAL A 231 -3.28 -12.14 17.79
C VAL A 231 -4.41 -11.59 18.66
N ALA A 232 -5.25 -10.71 18.12
CA ALA A 232 -6.36 -10.11 18.87
C ALA A 232 -7.37 -11.15 19.37
N THR A 233 -7.69 -12.16 18.56
CA THR A 233 -8.61 -13.25 18.91
C THR A 233 -7.97 -14.33 19.78
N GLY A 234 -6.66 -14.27 20.00
CA GLY A 234 -5.93 -15.24 20.81
C GLY A 234 -5.61 -16.55 20.09
N GLU A 235 -5.58 -16.57 18.77
CA GLU A 235 -5.01 -17.69 18.02
C GLU A 235 -3.49 -17.75 18.23
N PHE A 236 -2.85 -16.57 18.22
CA PHE A 236 -1.43 -16.41 18.58
C PHE A 236 -1.26 -15.40 19.71
N ILE A 237 -0.05 -15.36 20.31
CA ILE A 237 0.23 -14.47 21.44
C ILE A 237 0.87 -13.17 20.97
N ALA A 238 1.74 -13.20 19.96
CA ALA A 238 2.56 -12.06 19.61
C ALA A 238 2.76 -11.90 18.10
N SER A 239 2.96 -10.65 17.68
CA SER A 239 3.41 -10.28 16.34
C SER A 239 4.07 -8.90 16.33
N ILE A 240 4.63 -8.52 15.18
CA ILE A 240 5.03 -7.14 14.84
C ILE A 240 4.02 -6.59 13.85
N ALA A 241 3.42 -5.44 14.16
CA ALA A 241 2.39 -4.83 13.34
C ALA A 241 2.43 -3.30 13.40
N TRP A 242 1.70 -2.64 12.51
CA TRP A 242 1.49 -1.21 12.55
C TRP A 242 0.64 -0.82 13.77
N ALA A 243 1.14 0.14 14.56
CA ALA A 243 0.46 0.58 15.79
C ALA A 243 -0.93 1.15 15.53
N HIS A 244 -1.10 1.93 14.46
CA HIS A 244 -2.39 2.56 14.13
C HIS A 244 -3.48 1.55 13.76
N ASP A 245 -3.15 0.48 13.05
CA ASP A 245 -4.11 -0.58 12.72
C ASP A 245 -4.44 -1.43 13.94
N SER A 246 -3.43 -1.76 14.73
CA SER A 246 -3.59 -2.53 15.97
C SER A 246 -4.41 -1.76 17.01
N PHE A 247 -4.23 -0.44 17.08
CA PHE A 247 -5.01 0.43 17.97
C PHE A 247 -6.50 0.41 17.63
N LYS A 248 -6.87 0.41 16.35
CA LYS A 248 -8.29 0.29 15.93
C LYS A 248 -8.93 -1.00 16.47
N ILE A 249 -8.20 -2.11 16.44
CA ILE A 249 -8.69 -3.41 16.92
C ILE A 249 -8.77 -3.41 18.45
N GLN A 250 -7.76 -2.84 19.14
CA GLN A 250 -7.79 -2.66 20.58
C GLN A 250 -9.03 -1.85 21.04
N GLN A 251 -9.40 -0.78 20.32
CA GLN A 251 -10.57 0.03 20.63
C GLN A 251 -11.90 -0.74 20.49
N GLN A 252 -11.91 -1.87 19.79
CA GLN A 252 -13.07 -2.76 19.69
C GLN A 252 -13.20 -3.70 20.90
N GLY A 253 -12.30 -3.59 21.89
CA GLY A 253 -12.37 -4.33 23.16
C GLY A 253 -11.61 -5.67 23.13
N TYR A 254 -10.80 -5.93 22.11
CA TYR A 254 -9.92 -7.12 22.12
C TYR A 254 -8.78 -6.95 23.15
N PRO A 255 -8.33 -8.05 23.79
CA PRO A 255 -7.23 -8.04 24.78
C PRO A 255 -5.87 -7.88 24.10
N LEU A 256 -5.75 -6.86 23.28
CA LEU A 256 -4.56 -6.55 22.49
C LEU A 256 -3.76 -5.43 23.17
N LYS A 257 -2.53 -5.72 23.53
CA LYS A 257 -1.58 -4.72 24.03
C LYS A 257 -0.61 -4.31 22.95
N LEU A 258 -0.46 -3.00 22.78
CA LEU A 258 0.52 -2.40 21.88
C LEU A 258 1.73 -1.95 22.69
N ILE A 259 2.91 -2.31 22.21
CA ILE A 259 4.19 -1.96 22.84
C ILE A 259 5.06 -1.32 21.78
N ILE A 260 5.44 -0.06 22.03
CA ILE A 260 6.46 0.61 21.21
C ILE A 260 7.80 0.26 21.83
N PRO A 261 8.65 -0.49 21.14
CA PRO A 261 9.93 -0.92 21.71
C PRO A 261 10.82 0.25 22.10
N LYS A 262 11.51 0.15 23.21
CA LYS A 262 12.43 1.19 23.71
C LYS A 262 13.65 1.39 22.83
N GLN A 263 13.98 0.38 22.04
CA GLN A 263 15.06 0.44 21.04
C GLN A 263 14.49 1.00 19.74
N THR A 264 14.74 2.26 19.47
CA THR A 264 14.44 2.89 18.18
C THR A 264 15.68 2.86 17.28
N ALA A 265 15.46 2.78 15.97
CA ALA A 265 16.55 2.91 15.00
C ALA A 265 16.97 4.39 14.87
#